data_692141d571f07c39543b233cb3042269
#
_entry.id   692141d571f07c39543b233cb3042269
#
_cell.length_a   1.000
_cell.length_b   1.000
_cell.length_c   1.000
_cell.angle_alpha   90.00
_cell.angle_beta   90.00
_cell.angle_gamma   90.00
#
_symmetry.space_group_name_H-M   'P 1'
#
loop_
_entity.id
_entity.type
_entity.pdbx_description
1 polymer ?
#
loop_
_entity_poly.entity_id
_entity_poly.type
_entity_poly.pdbx_seq_one_letter_code
_entity_poly.pdbx_strand_id
1 'polypeptide(L)'
;MGRLGSFFGVVCLLGALLLLLPAVSRDTAVPGWLAAGQAEAAVTVTPTPQLPQVIVRENFIQQAVKCIDETLVASGETKRYTVVPVNVPAGLRLPWGEITYRTYAPNGIRKSLNSAISVEVLVNGEHYATMKCIMKVRFFGKVVTSARRIQHEVPLQAADLRIEEREDKGGAYATYTDPQELIGKVLFSNVSEGTVLHSGLVREPILIRPYAVVNICTVFNGVEIKVPGTALETGRRGAYISVKNDSSGRKVRAKVIDENNVMVVQ
;
A
#
# COMPACT_ATOMS: atom_id res chain seq x y z
N MET A 1 25.67 -38.04 -36.82
CA MET A 1 25.89 -39.27 -36.05
C MET A 1 24.88 -39.22 -34.91
N GLY A 2 23.75 -39.84 -34.99
CA GLY A 2 23.30 -41.24 -35.02
C GLY A 2 22.69 -41.48 -33.64
N ARG A 3 21.57 -41.95 -33.43
CA ARG A 3 20.57 -42.93 -33.91
C ARG A 3 19.33 -42.73 -33.02
N LEU A 4 18.12 -42.54 -33.48
CA LEU A 4 17.08 -43.51 -33.80
C LEU A 4 17.00 -44.75 -32.87
N GLY A 5 15.85 -44.91 -32.22
CA GLY A 5 15.41 -46.11 -31.53
C GLY A 5 13.89 -46.09 -31.37
N SER A 6 13.22 -46.62 -32.39
CA SER A 6 11.80 -46.94 -32.45
C SER A 6 11.61 -48.40 -32.00
N PHE A 7 10.52 -48.71 -31.28
CA PHE A 7 9.90 -50.03 -31.15
C PHE A 7 8.44 -49.82 -30.70
N PHE A 8 7.43 -50.04 -31.60
CA PHE A 8 6.65 -51.24 -31.84
C PHE A 8 6.13 -51.86 -30.53
N GLY A 9 4.89 -51.91 -30.18
CA GLY A 9 3.69 -52.35 -30.90
C GLY A 9 3.25 -53.68 -30.35
N VAL A 10 2.06 -53.79 -29.74
CA VAL A 10 1.29 -55.04 -29.72
C VAL A 10 -0.19 -54.72 -29.59
N VAL A 11 -0.91 -55.04 -30.62
CA VAL A 11 -2.36 -55.21 -30.71
C VAL A 11 -2.71 -56.58 -30.14
N CYS A 12 -3.75 -56.72 -29.31
CA CYS A 12 -4.44 -57.95 -29.07
C CYS A 12 -5.96 -57.75 -29.14
N LEU A 13 -6.46 -58.26 -30.24
CA LEU A 13 -7.87 -58.54 -30.53
C LEU A 13 -8.28 -59.89 -29.91
N LEU A 14 -9.60 -60.09 -29.79
CA LEU A 14 -10.39 -61.32 -29.50
C LEU A 14 -11.03 -61.30 -28.15
N GLY A 15 -12.32 -61.57 -27.96
CA GLY A 15 -13.30 -62.12 -28.84
C GLY A 15 -14.72 -62.02 -28.22
N ALA A 16 -15.65 -61.89 -29.07
CA ALA A 16 -17.09 -61.96 -28.76
C ALA A 16 -17.49 -63.40 -28.36
N LEU A 17 -18.30 -63.49 -27.30
CA LEU A 17 -19.07 -64.73 -27.09
C LEU A 17 -20.52 -64.38 -26.82
N LEU A 18 -21.31 -64.57 -27.88
CA LEU A 18 -22.77 -64.52 -27.92
C LEU A 18 -23.33 -65.80 -27.35
N LEU A 19 -24.10 -65.76 -26.24
CA LEU A 19 -24.92 -66.88 -25.79
C LEU A 19 -26.38 -66.48 -25.87
N LEU A 20 -27.04 -66.96 -26.87
CA LEU A 20 -28.51 -67.09 -27.03
C LEU A 20 -29.05 -68.10 -26.07
N LEU A 21 -30.03 -67.77 -25.27
CA LEU A 21 -30.94 -68.70 -24.60
C LEU A 21 -32.40 -68.34 -24.89
N PRO A 22 -33.28 -69.34 -25.05
CA PRO A 22 -34.55 -69.17 -25.69
C PRO A 22 -35.67 -68.69 -24.73
N ALA A 23 -36.63 -68.04 -25.29
CA ALA A 23 -37.86 -67.59 -24.70
C ALA A 23 -38.69 -68.79 -24.18
N VAL A 24 -39.15 -68.73 -22.94
CA VAL A 24 -40.29 -69.53 -22.47
C VAL A 24 -41.38 -68.54 -22.07
N SER A 25 -42.40 -68.53 -22.93
CA SER A 25 -43.69 -67.92 -22.62
C SER A 25 -44.47 -68.78 -21.61
N ARG A 26 -44.89 -68.15 -20.54
CA ARG A 26 -46.00 -68.66 -19.73
C ARG A 26 -46.94 -67.52 -19.40
N ASP A 27 -48.03 -67.45 -20.11
CA ASP A 27 -49.21 -66.71 -19.73
C ASP A 27 -49.76 -67.24 -18.41
N THR A 28 -49.76 -66.40 -17.39
CA THR A 28 -50.68 -66.51 -16.27
C THR A 28 -51.31 -65.18 -16.02
N ALA A 29 -52.55 -65.05 -16.46
CA ALA A 29 -53.39 -63.90 -16.18
C ALA A 29 -53.61 -63.79 -14.66
N VAL A 30 -53.19 -62.70 -14.04
CA VAL A 30 -53.50 -62.29 -12.67
C VAL A 30 -54.62 -61.25 -12.71
N PRO A 31 -55.62 -61.36 -11.82
CA PRO A 31 -56.80 -60.46 -11.88
C PRO A 31 -56.50 -59.05 -11.49
N GLY A 32 -57.06 -58.09 -12.22
CA GLY A 32 -56.74 -56.67 -12.25
C GLY A 32 -57.22 -55.81 -11.10
N TRP A 33 -57.01 -56.17 -9.84
CA TRP A 33 -57.37 -55.30 -8.70
C TRP A 33 -56.21 -55.07 -7.70
N LEU A 34 -55.01 -55.48 -8.02
CA LEU A 34 -53.81 -55.29 -7.21
C LEU A 34 -52.73 -54.38 -7.89
N ALA A 35 -53.18 -53.46 -8.77
CA ALA A 35 -52.29 -52.41 -9.29
C ALA A 35 -52.50 -51.13 -8.47
N ALA A 36 -52.23 -51.18 -7.16
CA ALA A 36 -51.97 -49.97 -6.43
C ALA A 36 -50.52 -49.53 -6.74
N GLY A 37 -50.42 -48.54 -7.56
CA GLY A 37 -49.13 -48.02 -8.02
C GLY A 37 -48.19 -47.66 -6.87
N GLN A 38 -47.13 -48.41 -6.75
CA GLN A 38 -45.90 -47.85 -6.17
C GLN A 38 -45.23 -47.02 -7.27
N ALA A 39 -45.52 -45.72 -7.26
CA ALA A 39 -44.67 -44.78 -7.94
C ALA A 39 -43.31 -44.84 -7.22
N GLU A 40 -42.40 -45.67 -7.73
CA GLU A 40 -40.97 -45.50 -7.42
C GLU A 40 -40.59 -44.08 -7.84
N ALA A 41 -40.52 -43.22 -6.84
CA ALA A 41 -39.88 -41.94 -7.02
C ALA A 41 -38.44 -42.25 -7.48
N ALA A 42 -38.20 -42.08 -8.79
CA ALA A 42 -36.87 -42.10 -9.34
C ALA A 42 -36.09 -41.00 -8.60
N VAL A 43 -35.26 -41.39 -7.63
CA VAL A 43 -34.27 -40.53 -7.01
C VAL A 43 -33.33 -40.14 -8.13
N THR A 44 -33.56 -39.01 -8.71
CA THR A 44 -32.63 -38.40 -9.65
C THR A 44 -31.40 -38.04 -8.83
N VAL A 45 -30.45 -38.94 -8.74
CA VAL A 45 -29.13 -38.65 -8.16
C VAL A 45 -28.49 -37.68 -9.12
N THR A 46 -28.58 -36.39 -8.79
CA THR A 46 -27.83 -35.36 -9.47
C THR A 46 -26.35 -35.72 -9.32
N PRO A 47 -25.60 -36.00 -10.37
CA PRO A 47 -24.20 -36.34 -10.24
C PRO A 47 -23.47 -35.21 -9.52
N THR A 48 -22.81 -35.52 -8.42
CA THR A 48 -21.96 -34.56 -7.71
C THR A 48 -20.99 -34.01 -8.71
N PRO A 49 -20.92 -32.68 -8.89
CA PRO A 49 -20.04 -32.07 -9.89
C PRO A 49 -18.60 -32.51 -9.61
N GLN A 50 -17.97 -33.16 -10.58
CA GLN A 50 -16.56 -33.50 -10.50
C GLN A 50 -15.73 -32.22 -10.61
N LEU A 51 -14.94 -31.91 -9.58
CA LEU A 51 -14.07 -30.73 -9.53
C LEU A 51 -12.60 -31.17 -9.61
N PRO A 52 -12.14 -31.59 -10.81
CA PRO A 52 -10.82 -32.21 -10.97
C PRO A 52 -9.68 -31.19 -11.05
N GLN A 53 -9.96 -29.92 -11.33
CA GLN A 53 -8.97 -28.85 -11.38
C GLN A 53 -8.82 -28.19 -10.03
N VAL A 54 -7.61 -27.81 -9.67
CA VAL A 54 -7.30 -27.12 -8.41
C VAL A 54 -6.43 -25.90 -8.72
N ILE A 55 -6.90 -24.74 -8.29
CA ILE A 55 -6.08 -23.54 -8.18
C ILE A 55 -5.46 -23.56 -6.79
N VAL A 56 -4.14 -23.49 -6.70
CA VAL A 56 -3.42 -23.42 -5.44
C VAL A 56 -3.24 -21.97 -4.98
N ARG A 57 -2.88 -21.79 -3.72
CA ARG A 57 -2.68 -20.48 -3.08
C ARG A 57 -1.73 -19.57 -3.87
N GLU A 58 -0.67 -20.14 -4.41
CA GLU A 58 0.38 -19.43 -5.16
C GLU A 58 -0.18 -18.74 -6.41
N ASN A 59 -1.14 -19.35 -7.10
CA ASN A 59 -1.81 -18.75 -8.24
C ASN A 59 -2.56 -17.47 -7.84
N PHE A 60 -3.28 -17.49 -6.70
CA PHE A 60 -3.97 -16.31 -6.20
C PHE A 60 -2.98 -15.20 -5.81
N ILE A 61 -1.84 -15.56 -5.20
CA ILE A 61 -0.79 -14.59 -4.87
C ILE A 61 -0.24 -13.95 -6.14
N GLN A 62 0.09 -14.74 -7.16
CA GLN A 62 0.61 -14.23 -8.44
C GLN A 62 -0.37 -13.28 -9.11
N GLN A 63 -1.66 -13.66 -9.18
CA GLN A 63 -2.69 -12.80 -9.77
C GLN A 63 -2.90 -11.51 -8.96
N ALA A 64 -2.87 -11.59 -7.63
CA ALA A 64 -2.97 -10.41 -6.78
C ALA A 64 -1.76 -9.48 -6.90
N VAL A 65 -0.54 -10.02 -7.00
CA VAL A 65 0.68 -9.24 -7.23
C VAL A 65 0.62 -8.55 -8.58
N LYS A 66 0.26 -9.27 -9.65
CA LYS A 66 0.10 -8.69 -10.98
C LYS A 66 -0.89 -7.52 -10.99
N CYS A 67 -2.03 -7.66 -10.35
CA CYS A 67 -3.02 -6.59 -10.21
C CYS A 67 -2.44 -5.37 -9.48
N ILE A 68 -1.64 -5.60 -8.42
CA ILE A 68 -0.99 -4.52 -7.67
C ILE A 68 0.01 -3.80 -8.56
N ASP A 69 0.86 -4.54 -9.28
CA ASP A 69 1.87 -3.98 -10.17
C ASP A 69 1.22 -3.13 -11.28
N GLU A 70 0.19 -3.65 -11.95
CA GLU A 70 -0.56 -2.93 -12.98
C GLU A 70 -1.21 -1.66 -12.42
N THR A 71 -1.79 -1.73 -11.22
CA THR A 71 -2.45 -0.59 -10.58
C THR A 71 -1.44 0.49 -10.19
N LEU A 72 -0.27 0.10 -9.66
CA LEU A 72 0.79 1.04 -9.25
C LEU A 72 1.44 1.68 -10.47
N VAL A 73 1.71 0.94 -11.53
CA VAL A 73 2.21 1.48 -12.81
C VAL A 73 1.21 2.48 -13.38
N ALA A 74 -0.08 2.15 -13.41
CA ALA A 74 -1.12 3.05 -13.89
C ALA A 74 -1.25 4.33 -13.06
N SER A 75 -0.96 4.26 -11.75
CA SER A 75 -0.96 5.44 -10.86
C SER A 75 0.32 6.28 -10.91
N GLY A 76 1.34 5.86 -11.70
CA GLY A 76 2.62 6.56 -11.82
C GLY A 76 3.51 6.44 -10.57
N GLU A 77 3.30 5.44 -9.71
CA GLU A 77 4.15 5.23 -8.54
C GLU A 77 5.54 4.74 -8.96
N THR A 78 6.58 5.46 -8.54
CA THR A 78 7.98 5.17 -8.87
C THR A 78 8.79 4.63 -7.70
N LYS A 79 8.22 4.62 -6.49
CA LYS A 79 8.90 4.13 -5.29
C LYS A 79 9.06 2.62 -5.35
N ARG A 80 10.18 2.11 -4.85
CA ARG A 80 10.35 0.68 -4.60
C ARG A 80 9.31 0.19 -3.61
N TYR A 81 8.71 -0.95 -3.88
CA TYR A 81 7.75 -1.58 -2.96
C TYR A 81 7.99 -3.08 -2.84
N THR A 82 7.43 -3.69 -1.81
CA THR A 82 7.33 -5.12 -1.61
C THR A 82 5.89 -5.49 -1.27
N VAL A 83 5.43 -6.61 -1.81
CA VAL A 83 4.08 -7.13 -1.56
C VAL A 83 4.18 -8.33 -0.61
N VAL A 84 3.42 -8.29 0.47
CA VAL A 84 3.37 -9.35 1.47
C VAL A 84 1.95 -9.90 1.55
N PRO A 85 1.72 -11.19 1.30
CA PRO A 85 0.42 -11.81 1.49
C PRO A 85 0.06 -11.85 2.98
N VAL A 86 -1.13 -11.37 3.33
CA VAL A 86 -1.64 -11.36 4.72
C VAL A 86 -2.68 -12.45 4.90
N ASN A 87 -3.70 -12.46 4.05
CA ASN A 87 -4.73 -13.49 4.02
C ASN A 87 -5.08 -13.79 2.57
N VAL A 88 -4.74 -15.00 2.13
CA VAL A 88 -4.97 -15.48 0.77
C VAL A 88 -5.63 -16.84 0.86
N PRO A 89 -6.65 -17.14 0.05
CA PRO A 89 -7.31 -18.44 0.02
C PRO A 89 -6.32 -19.58 -0.19
N ALA A 90 -6.54 -20.69 0.49
CA ALA A 90 -5.66 -21.86 0.40
C ALA A 90 -5.72 -22.53 -0.98
N GLY A 91 -6.87 -22.48 -1.64
CA GLY A 91 -7.10 -23.03 -2.96
C GLY A 91 -8.56 -23.01 -3.35
N LEU A 92 -8.85 -23.39 -4.60
CA LEU A 92 -10.20 -23.50 -5.13
C LEU A 92 -10.27 -24.72 -6.07
N ARG A 93 -11.30 -25.55 -5.90
CA ARG A 93 -11.57 -26.66 -6.81
C ARG A 93 -12.56 -26.23 -7.87
N LEU A 94 -12.35 -26.67 -9.12
CA LEU A 94 -13.07 -26.22 -10.30
C LEU A 94 -13.43 -27.40 -11.20
N PRO A 95 -14.52 -27.29 -12.00
CA PRO A 95 -14.80 -28.20 -13.10
C PRO A 95 -13.69 -28.10 -14.17
N TRP A 96 -13.66 -29.06 -15.09
CA TRP A 96 -12.80 -28.97 -16.27
C TRP A 96 -13.15 -27.76 -17.13
N GLY A 97 -12.14 -27.05 -17.61
CA GLY A 97 -12.28 -25.93 -18.49
C GLY A 97 -11.03 -25.04 -18.55
N GLU A 98 -11.05 -24.08 -19.45
CA GLU A 98 -10.03 -23.04 -19.52
C GLU A 98 -10.22 -22.07 -18.35
N ILE A 99 -9.16 -21.90 -17.54
CA ILE A 99 -9.18 -21.01 -16.39
C ILE A 99 -8.61 -19.66 -16.79
N THR A 100 -9.42 -18.62 -16.62
CA THR A 100 -8.99 -17.22 -16.78
C THR A 100 -9.27 -16.43 -15.52
N TYR A 101 -8.51 -15.34 -15.33
CA TYR A 101 -8.61 -14.51 -14.14
C TYR A 101 -8.91 -13.06 -14.52
N ARG A 102 -9.80 -12.45 -13.77
CA ARG A 102 -10.03 -11.01 -13.81
C ARG A 102 -9.76 -10.44 -12.42
N THR A 103 -8.87 -9.47 -12.34
CA THR A 103 -8.39 -8.95 -11.03
C THR A 103 -8.65 -7.46 -10.92
N TYR A 104 -9.03 -7.02 -9.74
CA TYR A 104 -9.20 -5.60 -9.44
C TYR A 104 -9.05 -5.30 -7.96
N ALA A 105 -8.69 -4.05 -7.65
CA ALA A 105 -8.55 -3.54 -6.29
C ALA A 105 -9.72 -2.56 -6.01
N PRO A 106 -10.82 -2.99 -5.38
CA PRO A 106 -12.04 -2.19 -5.24
C PRO A 106 -11.84 -0.88 -4.45
N ASN A 107 -10.88 -0.85 -3.54
CA ASN A 107 -10.55 0.32 -2.70
C ASN A 107 -9.16 0.89 -3.02
N GLY A 108 -8.60 0.54 -4.18
CA GLY A 108 -7.23 0.89 -4.56
C GLY A 108 -6.17 0.26 -3.66
N ILE A 109 -4.91 0.62 -3.91
CA ILE A 109 -3.75 0.17 -3.13
C ILE A 109 -3.44 1.20 -2.05
N ARG A 110 -3.48 0.77 -0.79
CA ARG A 110 -3.20 1.63 0.37
C ARG A 110 -1.77 1.46 0.86
N LYS A 111 -1.06 2.58 1.05
CA LYS A 111 0.32 2.58 1.55
C LYS A 111 0.37 2.02 2.97
N SER A 112 1.22 1.03 3.18
CA SER A 112 1.50 0.36 4.46
C SER A 112 0.30 -0.23 5.20
N LEU A 113 -0.88 -0.23 4.56
CA LEU A 113 -2.11 -0.84 5.07
C LEU A 113 -2.48 -2.08 4.24
N ASN A 114 -3.39 -2.88 4.77
CA ASN A 114 -3.92 -4.01 4.05
C ASN A 114 -4.81 -3.54 2.90
N SER A 115 -4.54 -4.03 1.69
CA SER A 115 -5.32 -3.80 0.48
C SER A 115 -6.02 -5.10 0.08
N ALA A 116 -7.31 -5.00 -0.23
CA ALA A 116 -8.09 -6.13 -0.70
C ALA A 116 -8.04 -6.19 -2.22
N ILE A 117 -7.61 -7.31 -2.76
CA ILE A 117 -7.61 -7.61 -4.17
C ILE A 117 -8.67 -8.68 -4.41
N SER A 118 -9.59 -8.40 -5.31
CA SER A 118 -10.59 -9.37 -5.76
C SER A 118 -10.03 -10.09 -6.99
N VAL A 119 -10.03 -11.41 -6.93
CA VAL A 119 -9.64 -12.30 -8.02
C VAL A 119 -10.88 -13.07 -8.45
N GLU A 120 -11.45 -12.69 -9.57
CA GLU A 120 -12.54 -13.42 -10.21
C GLU A 120 -11.94 -14.55 -11.02
N VAL A 121 -12.41 -15.75 -10.77
CA VAL A 121 -12.03 -16.96 -11.48
C VAL A 121 -13.13 -17.28 -12.47
N LEU A 122 -12.77 -17.36 -13.74
CA LEU A 122 -13.68 -17.74 -14.82
C LEU A 122 -13.25 -19.12 -15.35
N VAL A 123 -14.24 -19.94 -15.68
CA VAL A 123 -14.04 -21.24 -16.34
C VAL A 123 -14.78 -21.20 -17.68
N ASN A 124 -14.07 -21.42 -18.78
CA ASN A 124 -14.59 -21.28 -20.13
C ASN A 124 -15.24 -19.91 -20.40
N GLY A 125 -14.71 -18.84 -19.77
CA GLY A 125 -15.24 -17.48 -19.89
C GLY A 125 -16.42 -17.15 -18.98
N GLU A 126 -17.01 -18.12 -18.28
CA GLU A 126 -18.08 -17.91 -17.32
C GLU A 126 -17.56 -17.70 -15.90
N HIS A 127 -18.17 -16.78 -15.16
CA HIS A 127 -17.81 -16.52 -13.78
C HIS A 127 -18.10 -17.74 -12.89
N TYR A 128 -17.08 -18.23 -12.22
CA TYR A 128 -17.20 -19.35 -11.29
C TYR A 128 -17.16 -18.92 -9.83
N ALA A 129 -16.17 -18.11 -9.44
CA ALA A 129 -16.03 -17.63 -8.08
C ALA A 129 -15.23 -16.32 -8.00
N THR A 130 -15.46 -15.54 -6.95
CA THR A 130 -14.64 -14.37 -6.63
C THR A 130 -13.94 -14.62 -5.31
N MET A 131 -12.60 -14.61 -5.34
CA MET A 131 -11.76 -14.84 -4.18
C MET A 131 -11.12 -13.53 -3.73
N LYS A 132 -11.14 -13.28 -2.42
CA LYS A 132 -10.57 -12.06 -1.82
C LYS A 132 -9.19 -12.35 -1.26
N CYS A 133 -8.17 -11.67 -1.80
CA CYS A 133 -6.81 -11.73 -1.33
C CYS A 133 -6.49 -10.44 -0.56
N ILE A 134 -6.04 -10.57 0.68
CA ILE A 134 -5.57 -9.44 1.48
C ILE A 134 -4.05 -9.38 1.38
N MET A 135 -3.56 -8.30 0.77
CA MET A 135 -2.14 -8.07 0.55
C MET A 135 -1.71 -6.80 1.27
N LYS A 136 -0.49 -6.77 1.79
CA LYS A 136 0.13 -5.57 2.36
C LYS A 136 1.24 -5.10 1.44
N VAL A 137 1.11 -3.88 0.92
CA VAL A 137 2.12 -3.26 0.07
C VAL A 137 2.96 -2.31 0.93
N ARG A 138 4.25 -2.59 1.04
CA ARG A 138 5.23 -1.77 1.77
C ARG A 138 6.02 -0.96 0.76
N PHE A 139 5.95 0.35 0.87
CA PHE A 139 6.71 1.26 0.05
C PHE A 139 8.00 1.66 0.75
N PHE A 140 9.07 1.85 -0.02
CA PHE A 140 10.35 2.29 0.50
C PHE A 140 10.75 3.60 -0.18
N GLY A 141 11.35 4.48 0.58
CA GLY A 141 11.84 5.75 0.08
C GLY A 141 13.11 6.19 0.79
N LYS A 142 13.87 7.04 0.11
CA LYS A 142 15.01 7.70 0.73
C LYS A 142 14.49 8.74 1.71
N VAL A 143 15.00 8.71 2.92
CA VAL A 143 14.69 9.69 3.97
C VAL A 143 15.98 10.12 4.66
N VAL A 144 15.97 11.33 5.21
CA VAL A 144 17.07 11.81 6.03
C VAL A 144 16.90 11.31 7.46
N THR A 145 17.95 10.69 7.98
CA THR A 145 18.05 10.21 9.36
C THR A 145 19.18 10.90 10.09
N SER A 146 19.12 10.92 11.43
CA SER A 146 20.24 11.39 12.25
C SER A 146 21.39 10.40 12.19
N ALA A 147 22.60 10.89 11.87
CA ALA A 147 23.83 10.08 11.83
C ALA A 147 24.39 9.78 13.23
N ARG A 148 23.98 10.54 14.24
CA ARG A 148 24.35 10.41 15.66
C ARG A 148 23.25 10.94 16.56
N ARG A 149 23.42 10.84 17.87
CA ARG A 149 22.53 11.51 18.83
C ARG A 149 22.68 13.03 18.69
N ILE A 150 21.56 13.74 18.53
CA ILE A 150 21.52 15.19 18.37
C ILE A 150 20.67 15.78 19.50
N GLN A 151 21.19 16.84 20.13
CA GLN A 151 20.47 17.59 21.15
C GLN A 151 19.51 18.61 20.52
N HIS A 152 18.44 18.95 21.23
CA HIS A 152 17.50 19.98 20.80
C HIS A 152 18.18 21.36 20.75
N GLU A 153 17.66 22.25 19.91
CA GLU A 153 18.14 23.63 19.71
C GLU A 153 19.62 23.75 19.25
N VAL A 154 20.26 22.66 18.86
CA VAL A 154 21.61 22.71 18.23
C VAL A 154 21.42 22.74 16.71
N PRO A 155 22.04 23.71 16.00
CA PRO A 155 21.97 23.78 14.54
C PRO A 155 22.51 22.52 13.89
N LEU A 156 21.74 21.93 13.01
CA LEU A 156 22.08 20.71 12.26
C LEU A 156 23.21 21.01 11.26
N GLN A 157 24.17 20.12 11.24
CA GLN A 157 25.29 20.14 10.30
C GLN A 157 25.17 18.97 9.31
N ALA A 158 25.85 19.05 8.18
CA ALA A 158 25.86 17.95 7.20
C ALA A 158 26.33 16.61 7.80
N ALA A 159 27.30 16.66 8.75
CA ALA A 159 27.80 15.48 9.43
C ALA A 159 26.78 14.82 10.38
N ASP A 160 25.72 15.52 10.75
CA ASP A 160 24.64 15.00 11.62
C ASP A 160 23.60 14.21 10.84
N LEU A 161 23.66 14.26 9.50
CA LEU A 161 22.63 13.81 8.61
C LEU A 161 23.11 12.65 7.74
N ARG A 162 22.26 11.66 7.52
CA ARG A 162 22.50 10.52 6.65
C ARG A 162 21.24 10.23 5.83
N ILE A 163 21.42 9.83 4.57
CA ILE A 163 20.31 9.36 3.74
C ILE A 163 20.23 7.85 3.88
N GLU A 164 19.07 7.36 4.26
CA GLU A 164 18.78 5.93 4.34
C GLU A 164 17.49 5.59 3.60
N GLU A 165 17.41 4.37 3.10
CA GLU A 165 16.15 3.85 2.57
C GLU A 165 15.34 3.26 3.73
N ARG A 166 14.15 3.76 3.94
CA ARG A 166 13.24 3.32 5.01
C ARG A 166 11.85 3.03 4.46
N GLU A 167 11.14 2.14 5.15
CA GLU A 167 9.73 1.89 4.85
C GLU A 167 8.91 3.16 5.12
N ASP A 168 8.18 3.60 4.09
CA ASP A 168 7.21 4.69 4.18
C ASP A 168 5.93 4.16 4.86
N LYS A 169 5.86 4.29 6.16
CA LYS A 169 4.71 3.83 6.96
C LYS A 169 3.50 4.74 6.86
N GLY A 170 3.63 5.84 6.11
CA GLY A 170 2.69 6.93 6.17
C GLY A 170 2.76 7.63 7.54
N GLY A 171 2.46 8.91 7.60
CA GLY A 171 2.48 9.65 8.85
C GLY A 171 1.86 11.03 8.66
N ALA A 172 1.53 11.68 9.80
CA ALA A 172 0.98 13.03 9.78
C ALA A 172 2.00 14.09 9.34
N TYR A 173 3.30 13.76 9.38
CA TYR A 173 4.39 14.67 9.08
C TYR A 173 5.15 14.24 7.85
N ALA A 174 5.48 15.20 6.98
CA ALA A 174 6.32 14.98 5.82
C ALA A 174 7.76 14.66 6.26
N THR A 175 8.37 13.65 5.63
CA THR A 175 9.77 13.28 5.84
C THR A 175 10.65 14.05 4.87
N TYR A 176 11.86 14.42 5.30
CA TYR A 176 12.84 15.06 4.44
C TYR A 176 13.60 14.02 3.61
N THR A 177 13.84 14.35 2.35
CA THR A 177 14.61 13.52 1.42
C THR A 177 15.96 14.14 1.05
N ASP A 178 16.08 15.46 1.19
CA ASP A 178 17.31 16.21 0.95
C ASP A 178 17.88 16.73 2.28
N PRO A 179 19.12 16.34 2.66
CA PRO A 179 19.79 16.87 3.84
C PRO A 179 20.01 18.39 3.80
N GLN A 180 20.13 18.98 2.61
CA GLN A 180 20.39 20.43 2.46
C GLN A 180 19.27 21.28 3.05
N GLU A 181 18.02 20.77 3.00
CA GLU A 181 16.86 21.46 3.59
C GLU A 181 16.92 21.56 5.13
N LEU A 182 17.80 20.78 5.77
CA LEU A 182 17.89 20.65 7.21
C LEU A 182 19.08 21.39 7.81
N ILE A 183 20.11 21.69 7.01
CA ILE A 183 21.32 22.36 7.48
C ILE A 183 20.95 23.72 8.06
N GLY A 184 21.46 24.00 9.29
CA GLY A 184 21.16 25.23 10.03
C GLY A 184 19.84 25.26 10.78
N LYS A 185 18.92 24.33 10.51
CA LYS A 185 17.70 24.15 11.31
C LYS A 185 18.02 23.45 12.64
N VAL A 186 17.10 23.44 13.56
CA VAL A 186 17.25 22.83 14.89
C VAL A 186 16.15 21.79 15.13
N LEU A 187 16.40 20.90 16.10
CA LEU A 187 15.40 19.92 16.51
C LEU A 187 14.57 20.45 17.69
N PHE A 188 13.30 20.11 17.68
CA PHE A 188 12.36 20.40 18.79
C PHE A 188 12.70 19.61 20.06
N SER A 189 13.21 18.38 19.89
CA SER A 189 13.57 17.48 20.99
C SER A 189 14.87 16.73 20.67
N ASN A 190 15.49 16.13 21.68
CA ASN A 190 16.63 15.27 21.47
C ASN A 190 16.24 14.05 20.64
N VAL A 191 17.08 13.66 19.70
CA VAL A 191 16.91 12.45 18.88
C VAL A 191 18.09 11.51 19.01
N SER A 192 17.83 10.22 18.92
CA SER A 192 18.87 9.18 18.87
C SER A 192 19.36 8.99 17.45
N GLU A 193 20.52 8.36 17.29
CA GLU A 193 21.03 7.92 16.00
C GLU A 193 19.98 7.07 15.24
N GLY A 194 19.90 7.22 13.93
CA GLY A 194 18.98 6.50 13.05
C GLY A 194 17.52 6.99 13.09
N THR A 195 17.22 8.07 13.83
CA THR A 195 15.88 8.66 13.86
C THR A 195 15.57 9.33 12.55
N VAL A 196 14.41 9.02 11.94
CA VAL A 196 13.92 9.68 10.72
C VAL A 196 13.52 11.11 11.05
N LEU A 197 14.10 12.06 10.33
CA LEU A 197 13.78 13.48 10.50
C LEU A 197 12.55 13.85 9.67
N HIS A 198 11.58 14.47 10.33
CA HIS A 198 10.32 14.86 9.72
C HIS A 198 9.89 16.26 10.19
N SER A 199 8.94 16.89 9.50
CA SER A 199 8.52 18.27 9.73
C SER A 199 8.03 18.57 11.15
N GLY A 200 7.59 17.56 11.90
CA GLY A 200 7.19 17.71 13.30
C GLY A 200 8.37 17.78 14.29
N LEU A 201 9.58 17.35 13.88
CA LEU A 201 10.77 17.39 14.72
C LEU A 201 11.67 18.59 14.44
N VAL A 202 11.63 19.11 13.21
CA VAL A 202 12.54 20.15 12.71
C VAL A 202 11.86 21.51 12.75
N ARG A 203 12.59 22.53 13.17
CA ARG A 203 12.14 23.92 13.19
C ARG A 203 13.26 24.89 12.89
N GLU A 204 12.92 26.13 12.59
CA GLU A 204 13.89 27.21 12.43
C GLU A 204 14.59 27.50 13.77
N PRO A 205 15.88 27.91 13.78
CA PRO A 205 16.59 28.29 14.98
C PRO A 205 16.00 29.56 15.61
N ILE A 206 16.25 29.75 16.90
CA ILE A 206 15.95 31.00 17.58
C ILE A 206 16.93 32.04 17.06
N LEU A 207 16.41 33.09 16.41
CA LEU A 207 17.20 34.22 15.92
C LEU A 207 17.19 35.38 16.89
N ILE A 208 16.06 35.65 17.51
CA ILE A 208 15.86 36.77 18.44
C ILE A 208 15.48 36.22 19.80
N ARG A 209 16.18 36.64 20.83
CA ARG A 209 15.86 36.32 22.22
C ARG A 209 15.05 37.44 22.86
N PRO A 210 14.26 37.19 23.91
CA PRO A 210 13.63 38.25 24.68
C PRO A 210 14.66 39.27 25.17
N TYR A 211 14.28 40.55 25.11
CA TYR A 211 15.08 41.73 25.45
C TYR A 211 16.23 42.02 24.49
N ALA A 212 16.36 41.32 23.37
CA ALA A 212 17.31 41.69 22.34
C ALA A 212 16.89 43.01 21.65
N VAL A 213 17.87 43.83 21.33
CA VAL A 213 17.67 45.05 20.51
C VAL A 213 17.53 44.62 19.07
N VAL A 214 16.50 45.12 18.41
CA VAL A 214 16.18 44.82 17.00
C VAL A 214 15.77 46.07 16.25
N ASN A 215 15.93 46.06 14.92
CA ASN A 215 15.41 47.12 14.06
C ASN A 215 13.97 46.74 13.63
N ILE A 216 13.05 47.59 13.95
CA ILE A 216 11.68 47.52 13.45
C ILE A 216 11.67 48.15 12.06
N CYS A 217 11.52 47.31 11.03
CA CYS A 217 11.47 47.75 9.63
C CYS A 217 10.00 47.89 9.19
N THR A 218 9.71 48.92 8.44
CA THR A 218 8.43 49.11 7.74
C THR A 218 8.71 49.77 6.38
N VAL A 219 7.88 49.48 5.39
CA VAL A 219 7.95 50.13 4.08
C VAL A 219 6.71 51.02 3.95
N PHE A 220 6.96 52.31 3.75
CA PHE A 220 5.90 53.30 3.54
C PHE A 220 6.18 54.07 2.24
N ASN A 221 5.27 54.05 1.29
CA ASN A 221 5.41 54.66 -0.03
C ASN A 221 6.74 54.31 -0.76
N GLY A 222 7.18 53.03 -0.63
CA GLY A 222 8.44 52.55 -1.24
C GLY A 222 9.70 52.94 -0.47
N VAL A 223 9.59 53.66 0.65
CA VAL A 223 10.73 54.01 1.50
C VAL A 223 10.80 53.05 2.70
N GLU A 224 11.96 52.41 2.89
CA GLU A 224 12.21 51.57 4.06
C GLU A 224 12.58 52.48 5.24
N ILE A 225 11.84 52.33 6.34
CA ILE A 225 12.04 53.02 7.60
C ILE A 225 12.48 51.99 8.64
N LYS A 226 13.59 52.29 9.35
CA LYS A 226 14.12 51.47 10.43
C LYS A 226 14.12 52.27 11.74
N VAL A 227 13.54 51.72 12.77
CA VAL A 227 13.53 52.30 14.12
C VAL A 227 13.99 51.25 15.14
N PRO A 228 14.74 51.65 16.17
CA PRO A 228 15.18 50.74 17.21
C PRO A 228 13.99 50.27 18.06
N GLY A 229 14.06 49.02 18.50
CA GLY A 229 13.09 48.41 19.39
C GLY A 229 13.67 47.27 20.17
N THR A 230 12.92 46.86 21.19
CA THR A 230 13.29 45.75 22.06
C THR A 230 12.30 44.60 21.90
N ALA A 231 12.80 43.39 21.54
CA ALA A 231 11.98 42.20 21.44
C ALA A 231 11.42 41.77 22.81
N LEU A 232 10.14 41.45 22.88
CA LEU A 232 9.49 41.00 24.13
C LEU A 232 9.35 39.46 24.16
N GLU A 233 9.46 38.80 23.00
CA GLU A 233 9.26 37.38 22.82
C GLU A 233 10.41 36.77 22.05
N THR A 234 10.54 35.43 22.18
CA THR A 234 11.50 34.66 21.37
C THR A 234 11.04 34.64 19.90
N GLY A 235 11.97 34.93 18.99
CA GLY A 235 11.71 34.99 17.55
C GLY A 235 12.49 33.94 16.76
N ARG A 236 11.79 33.22 15.91
CA ARG A 236 12.35 32.36 14.84
C ARG A 236 12.05 32.99 13.49
N ARG A 237 12.82 32.69 12.47
CA ARG A 237 12.59 33.21 11.11
C ARG A 237 11.13 33.03 10.69
N GLY A 238 10.51 34.12 10.24
CA GLY A 238 9.12 34.10 9.76
C GLY A 238 8.04 34.14 10.86
N ALA A 239 8.40 33.99 12.14
CA ALA A 239 7.46 34.09 13.25
C ALA A 239 7.08 35.55 13.54
N TYR A 240 5.88 35.78 14.04
CA TYR A 240 5.44 37.07 14.52
C TYR A 240 5.70 37.20 16.02
N ILE A 241 6.43 38.23 16.42
CA ILE A 241 6.75 38.51 17.83
C ILE A 241 6.29 39.91 18.19
N SER A 242 6.07 40.11 19.48
CA SER A 242 5.81 41.44 20.08
C SER A 242 7.13 42.17 20.30
N VAL A 243 7.24 43.37 19.76
CA VAL A 243 8.41 44.23 19.89
C VAL A 243 7.97 45.61 20.45
N LYS A 244 8.72 46.14 21.37
CA LYS A 244 8.51 47.51 21.91
C LYS A 244 9.35 48.49 21.10
N ASN A 245 8.74 49.49 20.51
CA ASN A 245 9.47 50.57 19.89
C ASN A 245 10.06 51.47 20.99
N ASP A 246 11.38 51.63 20.99
CA ASP A 246 12.10 52.31 22.06
C ASP A 246 11.88 53.85 22.03
N SER A 247 11.57 54.40 20.87
CA SER A 247 11.30 55.85 20.72
C SER A 247 9.90 56.25 21.18
N SER A 248 8.88 55.41 20.87
CA SER A 248 7.48 55.72 21.18
C SER A 248 6.93 54.96 22.39
N GLY A 249 7.65 53.97 22.88
CA GLY A 249 7.18 53.05 23.96
C GLY A 249 6.05 52.11 23.53
N ARG A 250 5.55 52.15 22.30
CA ARG A 250 4.44 51.36 21.84
C ARG A 250 4.88 49.92 21.50
N LYS A 251 4.01 48.97 21.78
CA LYS A 251 4.17 47.57 21.38
C LYS A 251 3.58 47.38 20.00
N VAL A 252 4.33 46.71 19.12
CA VAL A 252 3.92 46.32 17.76
C VAL A 252 4.19 44.83 17.52
N ARG A 253 3.35 44.19 16.70
CA ARG A 253 3.65 42.83 16.20
C ARG A 253 4.43 42.95 14.90
N ALA A 254 5.55 42.23 14.84
CA ALA A 254 6.41 42.26 13.68
C ALA A 254 6.90 40.84 13.34
N LYS A 255 7.06 40.58 12.06
CA LYS A 255 7.60 39.32 11.52
C LYS A 255 9.11 39.33 11.59
N VAL A 256 9.71 38.29 12.15
CA VAL A 256 11.17 38.13 12.22
C VAL A 256 11.72 37.84 10.82
N ILE A 257 12.64 38.66 10.38
CA ILE A 257 13.37 38.51 9.11
C ILE A 257 14.70 37.82 9.33
N ASP A 258 15.50 38.37 10.27
CA ASP A 258 16.81 37.86 10.66
C ASP A 258 17.10 38.14 12.14
N GLU A 259 18.34 37.98 12.56
CA GLU A 259 18.77 38.13 13.96
C GLU A 259 18.59 39.55 14.51
N ASN A 260 18.60 40.56 13.63
CA ASN A 260 18.57 41.96 14.00
C ASN A 260 17.35 42.73 13.47
N ASN A 261 16.60 42.14 12.54
CA ASN A 261 15.54 42.87 11.82
C ASN A 261 14.18 42.17 11.96
N VAL A 262 13.18 42.95 12.25
CA VAL A 262 11.76 42.56 12.25
C VAL A 262 10.95 43.51 11.37
N MET A 263 9.97 42.97 10.65
CA MET A 263 9.16 43.76 9.71
C MET A 263 7.72 43.85 10.22
N VAL A 264 7.22 45.06 10.31
CA VAL A 264 5.78 45.29 10.58
C VAL A 264 5.03 45.13 9.26
N VAL A 265 4.09 44.18 9.25
CA VAL A 265 3.17 43.99 8.11
C VAL A 265 1.91 44.76 8.44
N GLN A 266 1.58 45.73 7.60
CA GLN A 266 0.32 46.50 7.67
C GLN A 266 -0.85 45.64 7.23
#